data_5b951cdc12805db1c5c0a5582247f493
#
_entry.id   5b951cdc12805db1c5c0a5582247f493
#
_cell.length_a   1.000
_cell.length_b   1.000
_cell.length_c   1.000
_cell.angle_alpha   90.00
_cell.angle_beta   90.00
_cell.angle_gamma   90.00
#
_symmetry.space_group_name_H-M   'P 1'
#
loop_
_entity.id
_entity.type
_entity.pdbx_description
1 polymer ?
#
loop_
_entity_poly.entity_id
_entity_poly.type
_entity_poly.pdbx_seq_one_letter_code
_entity_poly.pdbx_strand_id
1 'polypeptide(L)' 'MKNTRLSQNYDQMIRMLVEARHERKLSQPELANIVGCTESLIHKWEQHKRVPSGFFLMCWLEALGYDIEIKKKKEPND' A
#
# COMPACT_ATOMS: atom_id res chain seq x y z
N MET A 1 18.21 -9.12 -8.05
CA MET A 1 18.85 -8.01 -7.34
C MET A 1 17.84 -7.21 -6.54
N LYS A 2 18.29 -6.66 -5.51
CA LYS A 2 17.37 -5.92 -4.65
C LYS A 2 17.88 -4.53 -4.43
N ASN A 3 16.96 -3.60 -4.47
CA ASN A 3 17.27 -2.26 -4.02
C ASN A 3 16.80 -2.19 -2.56
N THR A 4 17.75 -2.28 -1.65
CA THR A 4 17.45 -2.37 -0.22
C THR A 4 16.66 -1.15 0.25
N ARG A 5 17.03 0.04 -0.25
CA ARG A 5 16.34 1.26 0.16
C ARG A 5 14.88 1.23 -0.28
N LEU A 6 14.63 0.79 -1.51
CA LEU A 6 13.25 0.73 -2.00
C LEU A 6 12.46 -0.35 -1.28
N SER A 7 13.11 -1.47 -0.95
CA SER A 7 12.44 -2.52 -0.18
C SER A 7 12.02 -1.99 1.19
N GLN A 8 12.91 -1.25 1.86
CA GLN A 8 12.59 -0.70 3.17
C GLN A 8 11.49 0.35 3.06
N ASN A 9 11.52 1.17 2.02
CA ASN A 9 10.47 2.15 1.80
C ASN A 9 9.13 1.49 1.56
N TYR A 10 9.13 0.40 0.79
CA TYR A 10 7.91 -0.34 0.54
C TYR A 10 7.35 -0.93 1.83
N ASP A 11 8.21 -1.55 2.63
CA ASP A 11 7.77 -2.14 3.89
C ASP A 11 7.18 -1.08 4.81
N GLN A 12 7.82 0.08 4.86
CA GLN A 12 7.31 1.17 5.69
C GLN A 12 5.96 1.66 5.20
N MET A 13 5.80 1.76 3.88
CA MET A 13 4.51 2.16 3.31
C MET A 13 3.42 1.17 3.70
N ILE A 14 3.71 -0.12 3.62
CA ILE A 14 2.72 -1.12 3.99
C ILE A 14 2.34 -0.99 5.46
N ARG A 15 3.32 -0.76 6.33
CA ARG A 15 3.02 -0.57 7.75
C ARG A 15 2.12 0.63 7.97
N MET A 16 2.36 1.71 7.21
CA MET A 16 1.49 2.89 7.30
C MET A 16 0.07 2.57 6.89
N LEU A 17 -0.08 1.76 5.86
CA LEU A 17 -1.42 1.39 5.39
C LEU A 17 -2.14 0.51 6.41
N VAL A 18 -1.42 -0.39 7.06
CA VAL A 18 -2.01 -1.22 8.11
C VAL A 18 -2.48 -0.34 9.26
N GLU A 19 -1.64 0.62 9.68
CA GLU A 19 -2.01 1.53 10.75
C GLU A 19 -3.23 2.38 10.37
N ALA A 20 -3.26 2.84 9.11
CA ALA A 20 -4.38 3.64 8.64
C ALA A 20 -5.68 2.84 8.67
N ARG A 21 -5.60 1.54 8.33
CA ARG A 21 -6.79 0.69 8.41
C ARG A 21 -7.29 0.60 9.84
N HIS A 22 -6.37 0.40 10.79
CA HIS A 22 -6.75 0.30 12.20
C HIS A 22 -7.32 1.61 12.72
N GLU A 23 -6.73 2.73 12.32
CA GLU A 23 -7.23 4.04 12.74
C GLU A 23 -8.65 4.28 12.24
N ARG A 24 -8.96 3.77 11.06
CA ARG A 24 -10.31 3.90 10.52
C ARG A 24 -11.23 2.80 11.03
N LYS A 25 -10.72 1.91 11.88
CA LYS A 25 -11.51 0.83 12.48
C LYS A 25 -12.13 -0.07 11.43
N LEU A 26 -11.41 -0.27 10.33
CA LEU A 26 -11.85 -1.17 9.28
C LEU A 26 -11.26 -2.55 9.50
N SER A 27 -12.09 -3.58 9.35
CA SER A 27 -11.60 -4.95 9.33
C SER A 27 -10.99 -5.23 7.97
N GLN A 28 -10.23 -6.33 7.86
CA GLN A 28 -9.72 -6.73 6.57
C GLN A 28 -10.83 -7.03 5.56
N PRO A 29 -11.92 -7.71 5.94
CA PRO A 29 -13.02 -7.89 4.98
C PRO A 29 -13.64 -6.58 4.53
N GLU A 30 -13.79 -5.63 5.44
CA GLU A 30 -14.38 -4.34 5.08
C GLU A 30 -13.47 -3.61 4.10
N LEU A 31 -12.17 -3.61 4.37
CA LEU A 31 -11.24 -2.96 3.45
C LEU A 31 -11.24 -3.67 2.10
N ALA A 32 -11.26 -5.01 2.11
CA ALA A 32 -11.28 -5.76 0.85
C ALA A 32 -12.50 -5.39 0.02
N ASN A 33 -13.64 -5.21 0.66
CA ASN A 33 -14.85 -4.82 -0.04
C ASN A 33 -14.71 -3.45 -0.71
N ILE A 34 -14.08 -2.51 0.00
CA ILE A 34 -13.88 -1.17 -0.56
C ILE A 34 -12.88 -1.21 -1.72
N VAL A 35 -11.80 -1.96 -1.54
CA VAL A 35 -10.76 -2.06 -2.57
C VAL A 35 -11.26 -2.83 -3.80
N GLY A 36 -12.18 -3.77 -3.58
CA GLY A 36 -12.70 -4.60 -4.67
C GLY A 36 -11.89 -5.86 -4.85
N CYS A 37 -11.39 -6.45 -3.77
CA CYS A 37 -10.61 -7.68 -3.81
C CYS A 37 -11.07 -8.60 -2.69
N THR A 38 -10.37 -9.72 -2.52
CA THR A 38 -10.71 -10.68 -1.48
C THR A 38 -9.99 -10.34 -0.18
N GLU A 39 -10.57 -10.77 0.92
CA GLU A 39 -9.95 -10.61 2.22
C GLU A 39 -8.57 -11.28 2.26
N SER A 40 -8.45 -12.44 1.60
CA SER A 40 -7.19 -13.16 1.57
C SER A 40 -6.07 -12.32 0.98
N LEU A 41 -6.37 -11.53 -0.04
CA LEU A 41 -5.36 -10.66 -0.64
C LEU A 41 -4.92 -9.56 0.32
N ILE A 42 -5.88 -8.92 0.99
CA ILE A 42 -5.54 -7.89 1.98
C ILE A 42 -4.62 -8.50 3.03
N HIS A 43 -4.98 -9.67 3.54
CA HIS A 43 -4.19 -10.34 4.56
C HIS A 43 -2.75 -10.59 4.08
N LYS A 44 -2.60 -11.09 2.86
CA LYS A 44 -1.28 -11.41 2.32
C LYS A 44 -0.46 -10.16 2.04
N TRP A 45 -1.12 -9.09 1.56
CA TRP A 45 -0.42 -7.83 1.31
C TRP A 45 0.09 -7.24 2.63
N GLU A 46 -0.73 -7.27 3.67
CA GLU A 46 -0.35 -6.69 4.95
C GLU A 46 0.79 -7.47 5.61
N GLN A 47 0.90 -8.75 5.31
CA GLN A 47 1.95 -9.59 5.86
C GLN A 47 3.16 -9.72 4.94
N HIS A 48 3.21 -8.93 3.87
CA HIS A 48 4.33 -8.95 2.93
C HIS A 48 4.50 -10.30 2.24
N LYS A 49 3.44 -11.10 2.15
CA LYS A 49 3.48 -12.38 1.47
C LYS A 49 3.17 -12.27 0.00
N ARG A 50 2.50 -11.22 -0.40
CA ARG A 50 2.18 -10.92 -1.79
C ARG A 50 2.28 -9.42 -1.99
N VAL A 51 2.54 -9.03 -3.22
CA VAL A 51 2.60 -7.62 -3.60
C VAL A 51 1.40 -7.35 -4.50
N PRO A 52 0.62 -6.31 -4.21
CA PRO A 52 -0.52 -5.99 -5.07
C PRO A 52 -0.05 -5.49 -6.42
N SER A 53 -0.90 -5.64 -7.43
CA SER A 53 -0.66 -4.97 -8.69
C SER A 53 -0.66 -3.47 -8.47
N GLY A 54 -0.13 -2.73 -9.45
CA GLY A 54 -0.16 -1.28 -9.34
C GLY A 54 -1.56 -0.74 -9.19
N PHE A 55 -2.50 -1.32 -9.95
CA PHE A 55 -3.89 -0.86 -9.88
C PHE A 55 -4.47 -1.11 -8.49
N PHE A 56 -4.28 -2.30 -7.95
CA PHE A 56 -4.82 -2.58 -6.62
C PHE A 56 -4.14 -1.76 -5.54
N LEU A 57 -2.86 -1.45 -5.72
CA LEU A 57 -2.19 -0.57 -4.77
C LEU A 57 -2.86 0.80 -4.75
N MET A 58 -3.19 1.33 -5.93
CA MET A 58 -3.90 2.61 -6.00
C MET A 58 -5.25 2.54 -5.32
N CYS A 59 -6.00 1.46 -5.55
CA CYS A 59 -7.30 1.29 -4.90
C CYS A 59 -7.15 1.21 -3.38
N TRP A 60 -6.12 0.52 -2.92
CA TRP A 60 -5.85 0.38 -1.50
C TRP A 60 -5.55 1.73 -0.86
N LEU A 61 -4.68 2.50 -1.50
CA LEU A 61 -4.34 3.83 -1.00
C LEU A 61 -5.56 4.72 -0.94
N GLU A 62 -6.34 4.73 -2.01
CA GLU A 62 -7.53 5.57 -2.05
C GLU A 62 -8.54 5.16 -1.00
N ALA A 63 -8.70 3.86 -0.76
CA ALA A 63 -9.63 3.36 0.24
C ALA A 63 -9.30 3.89 1.63
N LEU A 64 -8.02 4.19 1.88
CA LEU A 64 -7.57 4.67 3.18
C LEU A 64 -7.33 6.17 3.20
N GLY A 65 -7.73 6.86 2.13
CA GLY A 65 -7.68 8.32 2.13
C GLY A 65 -6.37 8.91 1.62
N TYR A 66 -5.59 8.13 0.88
CA TYR A 66 -4.33 8.59 0.32
C TYR A 66 -4.42 8.76 -1.18
N ASP A 67 -3.63 9.66 -1.70
CA ASP A 67 -3.46 9.86 -3.13
C ASP A 67 -2.09 9.41 -3.58
N ILE A 68 -2.00 9.05 -4.85
CA ILE A 68 -0.70 8.81 -5.47
C ILE A 68 -0.37 10.02 -6.33
N GLU A 69 0.83 10.54 -6.14
CA GLU A 69 1.30 11.65 -6.93
C GLU A 69 2.60 11.26 -7.59
N ILE A 70 2.71 11.54 -8.88
CA ILE A 70 3.92 11.25 -9.62
C ILE A 70 4.69 12.54 -9.75
N LYS A 71 5.91 12.53 -9.23
CA LYS A 71 6.79 13.70 -9.25
C LYS A 71 8.09 13.35 -9.92
N LYS A 72 8.57 14.27 -10.72
CA LYS A 72 9.87 14.07 -11.32
C LYS A 72 10.95 14.26 -10.26
N LYS A 73 11.89 13.33 -10.21
CA LYS A 73 12.98 13.45 -9.27
C LYS A 73 13.83 14.66 -9.60
N LYS A 74 14.35 15.27 -8.56
CA LYS A 74 15.28 16.35 -8.72
C LYS A 74 16.60 15.79 -9.24
N GLU A 75 17.15 16.42 -10.28
CA GLU A 75 18.42 15.98 -10.82
C GLU A 75 19.54 16.32 -9.85
N PRO A 76 20.64 15.55 -9.85
CA PRO A 76 21.73 15.83 -8.93
C PRO A 76 22.30 17.23 -9.07
N ASN A 77 22.22 17.81 -10.27
CA ASN A 77 22.77 19.13 -10.52
C ASN A 77 21.74 20.23 -10.47
N ASP A 78 20.54 19.93 -10.08
CA ASP A 78 19.45 20.92 -10.02
C ASP A 78 19.40 21.65 -8.70
#